data_11749f4f208c563c1d32a957c2e86899
#
_entry.id   11749f4f208c563c1d32a957c2e86899
#
_cell.length_a   1.000
_cell.length_b   1.000
_cell.length_c   1.000
_cell.angle_alpha   90.00
_cell.angle_beta   90.00
_cell.angle_gamma   90.00
#
_symmetry.space_group_name_H-M   'P 1'
#
loop_
_entity.id
_entity.type
_entity.pdbx_description
1 polymer ?
#
loop_
_entity_poly.entity_id
_entity_poly.type
_entity_poly.pdbx_seq_one_letter_code
_entity_poly.pdbx_strand_id
1 'polypeptide(L)'
;GDMFYTDNQGPWNGTCALKHLPQGKFVGHPGGFEWYKLAEPFIGARPEEPVSGSRFMTEAKRLPLYEPPAVLFPYNKMGKSAAGVACDTTDGEFGPFKNQMFVTDQSYSTVMRCYLEKVQGHYQGACFPFLEGFNSGSLGLELTDNGKMFVGGTNRGWGSRGRKPFAIDRVDWTGKVPFEIHEMRAKPDGFE
;
A
#
# COMPACT_ATOMS: atom_id res chain seq x y z
N GLY A 1 8.82 9.57 12.47
CA GLY A 1 7.56 9.30 11.78
C GLY A 1 7.33 7.81 11.64
N ASP A 2 6.12 7.41 11.33
CA ASP A 2 5.78 6.00 11.09
C ASP A 2 6.30 5.55 9.73
N MET A 3 6.73 4.29 9.64
CA MET A 3 7.30 3.71 8.43
C MET A 3 6.27 2.80 7.76
N PHE A 4 6.14 2.93 6.44
CA PHE A 4 5.24 2.12 5.61
C PHE A 4 5.99 1.48 4.45
N TYR A 5 5.49 0.33 4.00
CA TYR A 5 5.97 -0.34 2.81
C TYR A 5 4.82 -1.09 2.11
N THR A 6 5.02 -1.40 0.86
CA THR A 6 4.12 -2.26 0.10
C THR A 6 4.64 -3.69 0.09
N ASP A 7 3.74 -4.64 0.12
CA ASP A 7 4.08 -6.06 0.05
C ASP A 7 3.21 -6.77 -0.98
N ASN A 8 3.81 -7.68 -1.71
CA ASN A 8 3.11 -8.50 -2.69
C ASN A 8 2.44 -9.70 -2.04
N GLN A 9 1.54 -10.35 -2.77
CA GLN A 9 1.04 -11.66 -2.40
C GLN A 9 2.20 -12.67 -2.30
N GLY A 10 2.06 -13.60 -1.39
CA GLY A 10 3.04 -14.65 -1.15
C GLY A 10 2.53 -15.65 -0.12
N PRO A 11 3.43 -16.45 0.49
CA PRO A 11 3.03 -17.37 1.54
C PRO A 11 2.16 -16.69 2.60
N TRP A 12 0.95 -17.20 2.80
CA TRP A 12 -0.11 -16.67 3.67
C TRP A 12 -0.72 -15.31 3.26
N ASN A 13 0.04 -14.43 2.59
CA ASN A 13 -0.46 -13.15 2.09
C ASN A 13 -1.24 -13.33 0.78
N GLY A 14 -2.56 -13.44 0.85
CA GLY A 14 -3.42 -13.73 -0.32
C GLY A 14 -3.58 -12.56 -1.29
N THR A 15 -3.11 -11.36 -0.96
CA THR A 15 -3.15 -10.17 -1.82
C THR A 15 -2.02 -9.20 -1.49
N CYS A 16 -1.79 -8.23 -2.38
CA CYS A 16 -0.89 -7.12 -2.09
C CYS A 16 -1.47 -6.21 -0.99
N ALA A 17 -0.60 -5.53 -0.27
CA ALA A 17 -0.98 -4.70 0.87
C ALA A 17 -0.09 -3.47 1.03
N LEU A 18 -0.63 -2.43 1.67
CA LEU A 18 0.13 -1.38 2.33
C LEU A 18 0.24 -1.75 3.82
N LYS A 19 1.47 -1.83 4.32
CA LYS A 19 1.76 -2.26 5.68
C LYS A 19 2.47 -1.17 6.46
N HIS A 20 2.04 -0.96 7.69
CA HIS A 20 2.80 -0.23 8.71
C HIS A 20 3.89 -1.13 9.26
N LEU A 21 5.09 -0.59 9.48
CA LEU A 21 6.25 -1.31 10.00
C LEU A 21 6.64 -0.79 11.39
N PRO A 22 5.92 -1.17 12.45
CA PRO A 22 6.30 -0.78 13.81
C PRO A 22 7.48 -1.62 14.29
N GLN A 23 8.33 -1.01 15.13
CA GLN A 23 9.49 -1.68 15.68
C GLN A 23 9.08 -2.91 16.51
N GLY A 24 9.79 -4.01 16.32
CA GLY A 24 9.60 -5.25 17.08
C GLY A 24 8.36 -6.06 16.71
N LYS A 25 7.66 -5.69 15.63
CA LYS A 25 6.49 -6.42 15.15
C LYS A 25 6.80 -7.32 13.96
N PHE A 26 6.06 -8.41 13.87
CA PHE A 26 6.01 -9.27 12.70
C PHE A 26 4.87 -8.80 11.78
N VAL A 27 5.19 -8.47 10.55
CA VAL A 27 4.26 -7.89 9.59
C VAL A 27 3.69 -8.90 8.57
N GLY A 28 3.92 -10.18 8.83
CA GLY A 28 3.16 -11.25 8.18
C GLY A 28 3.60 -11.65 6.77
N HIS A 29 4.89 -11.93 6.57
CA HIS A 29 5.33 -12.69 5.40
C HIS A 29 6.24 -13.84 5.83
N PRO A 30 5.68 -15.04 6.09
CA PRO A 30 6.44 -16.16 6.67
C PRO A 30 7.49 -16.76 5.72
N GLY A 31 7.52 -16.36 4.45
CA GLY A 31 8.50 -16.86 3.48
C GLY A 31 9.97 -16.70 3.90
N GLY A 32 10.29 -15.70 4.73
CA GLY A 32 11.62 -15.50 5.28
C GLY A 32 12.00 -16.44 6.43
N PHE A 33 11.06 -17.18 6.98
CA PHE A 33 11.30 -18.06 8.15
C PHE A 33 12.25 -19.22 7.84
N GLU A 34 12.38 -19.60 6.58
CA GLU A 34 13.36 -20.60 6.13
C GLU A 34 14.80 -20.22 6.53
N TRP A 35 15.13 -18.94 6.48
CA TRP A 35 16.46 -18.43 6.81
C TRP A 35 16.54 -17.79 8.21
N TYR A 36 15.50 -17.91 9.03
CA TYR A 36 15.44 -17.20 10.31
C TYR A 36 16.60 -17.53 11.25
N LYS A 37 17.14 -18.76 11.19
CA LYS A 37 18.31 -19.17 11.97
C LYS A 37 19.52 -18.27 11.78
N LEU A 38 19.66 -17.61 10.63
CA LEU A 38 20.75 -16.67 10.34
C LEU A 38 20.53 -15.32 11.06
N ALA A 39 19.30 -14.94 11.29
CA ALA A 39 18.92 -13.67 11.89
C ALA A 39 18.69 -13.77 13.40
N GLU A 40 18.34 -14.94 13.91
CA GLU A 40 18.00 -15.19 15.32
C GLU A 40 19.03 -14.63 16.34
N PRO A 41 20.34 -14.74 16.12
CA PRO A 41 21.34 -14.16 17.04
C PRO A 41 21.27 -12.62 17.16
N PHE A 42 20.67 -11.94 16.19
CA PHE A 42 20.61 -10.47 16.11
C PHE A 42 19.26 -9.90 16.49
N ILE A 43 18.17 -10.65 16.20
CA ILE A 43 16.79 -10.14 16.33
C ILE A 43 15.93 -10.95 17.29
N GLY A 44 16.49 -11.99 17.93
CA GLY A 44 15.79 -12.83 18.90
C GLY A 44 15.03 -13.99 18.28
N ALA A 45 14.27 -14.71 19.11
CA ALA A 45 13.58 -15.95 18.73
C ALA A 45 12.57 -15.75 17.58
N ARG A 46 12.46 -16.77 16.73
CA ARG A 46 11.51 -16.76 15.61
C ARG A 46 10.07 -16.57 16.10
N PRO A 47 9.31 -15.62 15.54
CA PRO A 47 7.90 -15.48 15.82
C PRO A 47 7.13 -16.77 15.48
N GLU A 48 6.03 -16.99 16.19
CA GLU A 48 5.10 -18.05 15.82
C GLU A 48 4.51 -17.82 14.44
N GLU A 49 4.42 -18.86 13.63
CA GLU A 49 3.96 -18.78 12.25
C GLU A 49 2.43 -18.69 12.19
N PRO A 50 1.89 -17.84 11.29
CA PRO A 50 0.45 -17.84 11.01
C PRO A 50 0.00 -19.19 10.43
N VAL A 51 -1.22 -19.60 10.77
CA VAL A 51 -1.82 -20.82 10.21
C VAL A 51 -2.19 -20.58 8.75
N SER A 52 -1.72 -21.45 7.85
CA SER A 52 -2.03 -21.35 6.42
C SER A 52 -3.54 -21.35 6.16
N GLY A 53 -4.03 -20.41 5.34
CA GLY A 53 -5.45 -20.25 5.03
C GLY A 53 -6.25 -19.49 6.10
N SER A 54 -5.66 -19.13 7.25
CA SER A 54 -6.34 -18.31 8.26
C SER A 54 -6.52 -16.86 7.82
N ARG A 55 -7.43 -16.15 8.48
CA ARG A 55 -7.68 -14.73 8.26
C ARG A 55 -6.69 -13.88 9.06
N PHE A 56 -6.22 -12.75 8.50
CA PHE A 56 -5.33 -11.79 9.16
C PHE A 56 -5.82 -11.40 10.56
N MET A 57 -7.09 -11.05 10.71
CA MET A 57 -7.65 -10.64 12.00
C MET A 57 -7.78 -11.78 13.01
N THR A 58 -7.86 -13.04 12.57
CA THR A 58 -7.79 -14.21 13.43
C THR A 58 -6.39 -14.37 13.99
N GLU A 59 -5.39 -14.26 13.13
CA GLU A 59 -4.00 -14.36 13.55
C GLU A 59 -3.56 -13.16 14.40
N ALA A 60 -4.05 -11.96 14.14
CA ALA A 60 -3.77 -10.79 14.97
C ALA A 60 -4.23 -10.95 16.43
N LYS A 61 -5.30 -11.71 16.66
CA LYS A 61 -5.76 -12.04 18.03
C LYS A 61 -4.91 -13.11 18.71
N ARG A 62 -4.31 -14.01 17.92
CA ARG A 62 -3.52 -15.14 18.40
C ARG A 62 -2.05 -14.81 18.57
N LEU A 63 -1.50 -13.99 17.67
CA LEU A 63 -0.08 -13.66 17.59
C LEU A 63 0.19 -12.24 18.09
N PRO A 64 0.66 -12.05 19.33
CA PRO A 64 0.80 -10.71 19.93
C PRO A 64 1.78 -9.80 19.21
N LEU A 65 2.75 -10.39 18.49
CA LEU A 65 3.76 -9.64 17.71
C LEU A 65 3.29 -9.32 16.29
N TYR A 66 2.19 -9.91 15.82
CA TYR A 66 1.71 -9.69 14.47
C TYR A 66 1.01 -8.33 14.34
N GLU A 67 1.44 -7.54 13.35
CA GLU A 67 0.77 -6.32 12.92
C GLU A 67 0.06 -6.58 11.60
N PRO A 68 -1.29 -6.47 11.56
CA PRO A 68 -2.03 -6.69 10.33
C PRO A 68 -1.78 -5.57 9.31
N PRO A 69 -2.01 -5.82 8.01
CA PRO A 69 -1.92 -4.79 6.98
C PRO A 69 -2.85 -3.61 7.26
N ALA A 70 -2.36 -2.38 7.01
CA ALA A 70 -3.17 -1.17 7.10
C ALA A 70 -4.23 -1.12 5.98
N VAL A 71 -3.85 -1.54 4.75
CA VAL A 71 -4.76 -1.60 3.59
C VAL A 71 -4.45 -2.85 2.79
N LEU A 72 -5.51 -3.62 2.44
CA LEU A 72 -5.43 -4.72 1.48
C LEU A 72 -5.89 -4.23 0.11
N PHE A 73 -5.10 -4.51 -0.92
CA PHE A 73 -5.48 -4.19 -2.30
C PHE A 73 -6.25 -5.34 -2.92
N PRO A 74 -7.50 -5.16 -3.37
CA PRO A 74 -8.28 -6.23 -3.99
C PRO A 74 -7.54 -6.87 -5.17
N TYR A 75 -7.19 -8.16 -5.00
CA TYR A 75 -6.41 -8.89 -6.00
C TYR A 75 -7.12 -8.98 -7.33
N ASN A 76 -6.39 -8.85 -8.43
CA ASN A 76 -6.89 -8.79 -9.81
C ASN A 76 -7.84 -7.62 -10.12
N LYS A 77 -8.07 -6.69 -9.17
CA LYS A 77 -8.85 -5.47 -9.41
C LYS A 77 -8.01 -4.21 -9.26
N MET A 78 -7.25 -4.11 -8.18
CA MET A 78 -6.42 -2.94 -7.88
C MET A 78 -4.95 -3.30 -7.69
N GLY A 79 -4.65 -4.34 -6.92
CA GLY A 79 -3.29 -4.76 -6.61
C GLY A 79 -2.97 -6.14 -7.17
N LYS A 80 -1.87 -6.23 -7.93
CA LYS A 80 -1.28 -7.48 -8.39
C LYS A 80 0.23 -7.52 -8.16
N SER A 81 0.87 -6.36 -8.28
CA SER A 81 2.30 -6.17 -8.04
C SER A 81 2.50 -4.76 -7.48
N ALA A 82 2.01 -4.52 -6.26
CA ALA A 82 2.20 -3.26 -5.57
C ALA A 82 3.69 -2.99 -5.36
N ALA A 83 4.13 -1.76 -5.62
CA ALA A 83 5.54 -1.42 -5.67
C ALA A 83 5.85 -0.13 -4.89
N GLY A 84 6.07 0.99 -5.55
CA GLY A 84 6.43 2.25 -4.90
C GLY A 84 5.32 2.83 -4.04
N VAL A 85 5.69 3.54 -2.99
CA VAL A 85 4.77 4.25 -2.12
C VAL A 85 5.32 5.62 -1.77
N ALA A 86 4.48 6.66 -1.81
CA ALA A 86 4.77 7.99 -1.31
C ALA A 86 3.57 8.59 -0.59
N CYS A 87 3.85 9.44 0.40
CA CYS A 87 2.83 10.22 1.10
C CYS A 87 2.77 11.62 0.49
N ASP A 88 1.57 12.16 0.31
CA ASP A 88 1.43 13.57 -0.08
C ASP A 88 1.75 14.47 1.11
N THR A 89 2.94 15.04 1.07
CA THR A 89 3.44 16.04 2.02
C THR A 89 3.56 17.42 1.39
N THR A 90 2.95 17.63 0.21
CA THR A 90 3.05 18.89 -0.55
C THR A 90 2.20 20.02 -0.01
N ASP A 91 1.46 19.78 1.08
CA ASP A 91 0.58 20.74 1.76
C ASP A 91 -0.52 21.33 0.85
N GLY A 92 -0.99 20.52 -0.13
CA GLY A 92 -2.06 20.88 -1.05
C GLY A 92 -1.59 21.29 -2.45
N GLU A 93 -0.29 21.40 -2.71
CA GLU A 93 0.24 21.73 -4.03
C GLU A 93 -0.09 20.67 -5.09
N PHE A 94 -0.18 19.39 -4.67
CA PHE A 94 -0.64 18.30 -5.55
C PHE A 94 -2.17 18.14 -5.55
N GLY A 95 -2.92 18.93 -4.79
CA GLY A 95 -4.37 18.86 -4.69
C GLY A 95 -4.87 18.45 -3.30
N PRO A 96 -6.13 18.02 -3.16
CA PRO A 96 -6.77 17.78 -1.85
C PRO A 96 -6.39 16.42 -1.24
N PHE A 97 -5.12 16.01 -1.33
CA PHE A 97 -4.68 14.67 -0.93
C PHE A 97 -3.69 14.67 0.24
N LYS A 98 -3.57 15.80 0.93
CA LYS A 98 -2.64 15.95 2.06
C LYS A 98 -2.70 14.75 3.01
N ASN A 99 -1.52 14.19 3.33
CA ASN A 99 -1.30 13.03 4.19
C ASN A 99 -1.89 11.71 3.67
N GLN A 100 -2.37 11.66 2.44
CA GLN A 100 -2.78 10.42 1.82
C GLN A 100 -1.59 9.72 1.14
N MET A 101 -1.65 8.40 1.04
CA MET A 101 -0.60 7.60 0.43
C MET A 101 -0.96 7.28 -1.01
N PHE A 102 0.03 7.34 -1.88
CA PHE A 102 -0.07 6.86 -3.26
C PHE A 102 0.79 5.62 -3.44
N VAL A 103 0.24 4.60 -4.09
CA VAL A 103 0.89 3.30 -4.28
C VAL A 103 0.83 2.92 -5.76
N THR A 104 1.99 2.60 -6.35
CA THR A 104 2.04 2.09 -7.72
C THR A 104 1.72 0.60 -7.78
N ASP A 105 1.18 0.14 -8.92
CA ASP A 105 1.10 -1.27 -9.28
C ASP A 105 1.80 -1.52 -10.62
N GLN A 106 2.83 -2.36 -10.61
CA GLN A 106 3.63 -2.65 -11.79
C GLN A 106 2.82 -3.37 -12.86
N SER A 107 2.08 -4.43 -12.51
CA SER A 107 1.35 -5.24 -13.49
C SER A 107 0.22 -4.48 -14.17
N TYR A 108 -0.45 -3.61 -13.45
CA TYR A 108 -1.56 -2.83 -14.00
C TYR A 108 -1.16 -1.48 -14.56
N SER A 109 0.08 -1.03 -14.35
CA SER A 109 0.54 0.30 -14.75
C SER A 109 -0.38 1.39 -14.22
N THR A 110 -0.62 1.36 -12.90
CA THR A 110 -1.57 2.23 -12.20
C THR A 110 -0.95 2.85 -10.97
N VAL A 111 -1.59 3.90 -10.47
CA VAL A 111 -1.41 4.44 -9.12
C VAL A 111 -2.73 4.33 -8.38
N MET A 112 -2.67 3.78 -7.19
CA MET A 112 -3.77 3.72 -6.23
C MET A 112 -3.58 4.81 -5.20
N ARG A 113 -4.67 5.34 -4.64
CA ARG A 113 -4.67 6.27 -3.51
C ARG A 113 -5.16 5.54 -2.27
N CYS A 114 -4.52 5.77 -1.13
CA CYS A 114 -4.88 5.19 0.15
C CYS A 114 -5.13 6.30 1.17
N TYR A 115 -6.27 6.23 1.83
CA TYR A 115 -6.57 6.99 3.03
C TYR A 115 -6.31 6.12 4.24
N LEU A 116 -5.60 6.66 5.24
CA LEU A 116 -5.25 5.97 6.47
C LEU A 116 -5.81 6.71 7.68
N GLU A 117 -6.21 5.94 8.67
CA GLU A 117 -6.52 6.42 10.01
C GLU A 117 -5.87 5.54 11.08
N LYS A 118 -5.65 6.09 12.25
CA LYS A 118 -5.08 5.36 13.39
C LYS A 118 -6.17 5.07 14.43
N VAL A 119 -6.48 3.79 14.63
CA VAL A 119 -7.51 3.34 15.56
C VAL A 119 -6.88 2.44 16.61
N GLN A 120 -7.00 2.81 17.89
CA GLN A 120 -6.42 2.05 19.01
C GLN A 120 -4.91 1.75 18.84
N GLY A 121 -4.17 2.66 18.20
CA GLY A 121 -2.74 2.51 17.97
C GLY A 121 -2.35 1.77 16.69
N HIS A 122 -3.28 1.18 15.97
CA HIS A 122 -3.05 0.48 14.70
C HIS A 122 -3.54 1.31 13.52
N TYR A 123 -2.84 1.21 12.38
CA TYR A 123 -3.29 1.82 11.14
C TYR A 123 -4.29 0.92 10.41
N GLN A 124 -5.36 1.55 9.96
CA GLN A 124 -6.33 0.96 9.03
C GLN A 124 -6.69 1.98 7.97
N GLY A 125 -7.29 1.54 6.87
CA GLY A 125 -7.66 2.45 5.80
C GLY A 125 -8.38 1.81 4.64
N ALA A 126 -8.53 2.61 3.59
CA ALA A 126 -9.15 2.20 2.34
C ALA A 126 -8.27 2.59 1.15
N CYS A 127 -8.39 1.83 0.06
CA CYS A 127 -7.75 2.14 -1.20
C CYS A 127 -8.78 2.52 -2.27
N PHE A 128 -8.38 3.43 -3.14
CA PHE A 128 -9.20 3.95 -4.23
C PHE A 128 -8.42 3.89 -5.54
N PRO A 129 -9.04 3.58 -6.69
CA PRO A 129 -8.44 3.84 -7.98
C PRO A 129 -8.09 5.33 -8.09
N PHE A 130 -6.92 5.63 -8.63
CA PHE A 130 -6.51 7.02 -8.79
C PHE A 130 -6.15 7.33 -10.24
N LEU A 131 -5.10 6.70 -10.78
CA LEU A 131 -4.66 6.88 -12.15
C LEU A 131 -4.30 5.54 -12.79
N GLU A 132 -4.59 5.43 -14.07
CA GLU A 132 -4.22 4.28 -14.90
C GLU A 132 -3.72 4.71 -16.28
N GLY A 133 -3.18 3.77 -17.04
CA GLY A 133 -2.73 4.03 -18.40
C GLY A 133 -1.30 4.56 -18.50
N PHE A 134 -0.48 4.36 -17.48
CA PHE A 134 0.95 4.68 -17.53
C PHE A 134 1.67 3.91 -18.66
N ASN A 135 2.70 4.52 -19.23
CA ASN A 135 3.38 4.01 -20.41
C ASN A 135 4.12 2.69 -20.19
N SER A 136 4.56 2.41 -18.96
CA SER A 136 5.26 1.19 -18.55
C SER A 136 4.72 0.66 -17.24
N GLY A 137 5.23 -0.46 -16.75
CA GLY A 137 4.88 -0.98 -15.44
C GLY A 137 5.33 -0.01 -14.34
N SER A 138 4.39 0.51 -13.55
CA SER A 138 4.65 1.53 -12.55
C SER A 138 5.35 0.94 -11.33
N LEU A 139 6.59 1.38 -11.03
CA LEU A 139 7.39 0.87 -9.91
C LEU A 139 7.66 1.93 -8.86
N GLY A 140 8.33 3.01 -9.23
CA GLY A 140 8.62 4.11 -8.32
C GLY A 140 7.66 5.27 -8.50
N LEU A 141 7.39 6.00 -7.43
CA LEU A 141 6.73 7.31 -7.53
C LEU A 141 7.35 8.29 -6.55
N GLU A 142 7.31 9.56 -6.92
CA GLU A 142 7.82 10.66 -6.12
C GLU A 142 6.90 11.86 -6.27
N LEU A 143 6.66 12.55 -5.16
CA LEU A 143 5.96 13.82 -5.11
C LEU A 143 6.98 14.92 -4.81
N THR A 144 7.06 15.91 -5.67
CA THR A 144 7.93 17.08 -5.47
C THR A 144 7.23 18.16 -4.67
N ASP A 145 7.99 19.01 -3.98
CA ASP A 145 7.45 20.08 -3.14
C ASP A 145 6.54 21.07 -3.91
N ASN A 146 6.71 21.18 -5.22
CA ASN A 146 5.88 22.02 -6.08
C ASN A 146 4.69 21.27 -6.71
N GLY A 147 4.23 20.20 -6.09
CA GLY A 147 3.00 19.52 -6.45
C GLY A 147 3.05 18.75 -7.78
N LYS A 148 4.19 18.18 -8.14
CA LYS A 148 4.31 17.28 -9.28
C LYS A 148 4.48 15.84 -8.80
N MET A 149 3.77 14.90 -9.42
CA MET A 149 4.03 13.48 -9.20
C MET A 149 4.80 12.94 -10.41
N PHE A 150 5.88 12.21 -10.17
CA PHE A 150 6.59 11.44 -11.17
C PHE A 150 6.43 9.95 -10.91
N VAL A 151 6.08 9.21 -11.95
CA VAL A 151 5.92 7.75 -11.89
C VAL A 151 6.91 7.13 -12.84
N GLY A 152 7.89 6.41 -12.28
CA GLY A 152 8.90 5.66 -13.02
C GLY A 152 8.53 4.19 -13.13
N GLY A 153 8.84 3.57 -14.27
CA GLY A 153 8.48 2.19 -14.46
C GLY A 153 9.31 1.44 -15.50
N THR A 154 9.15 0.11 -15.46
CA THR A 154 9.79 -0.80 -16.41
C THR A 154 8.97 -2.07 -16.61
N ASN A 155 9.14 -2.69 -17.79
CA ASN A 155 8.65 -4.02 -18.12
C ASN A 155 9.78 -5.07 -18.10
N ARG A 156 10.98 -4.71 -17.64
CA ARG A 156 12.10 -5.63 -17.56
C ARG A 156 11.82 -6.71 -16.51
N GLY A 157 11.80 -7.96 -16.95
CA GLY A 157 11.61 -9.13 -16.10
C GLY A 157 10.14 -9.47 -15.79
N TRP A 158 9.21 -8.53 -15.92
CA TRP A 158 7.79 -8.78 -15.69
C TRP A 158 6.91 -7.88 -16.56
N GLY A 159 5.97 -8.48 -17.29
CA GLY A 159 5.06 -7.73 -18.17
C GLY A 159 4.03 -6.91 -17.41
N SER A 160 3.61 -5.81 -18.02
CA SER A 160 2.56 -4.92 -17.50
C SER A 160 1.54 -4.54 -18.58
N ARG A 161 0.52 -3.78 -18.21
CA ARG A 161 -0.42 -3.18 -19.18
C ARG A 161 0.25 -2.07 -20.01
N GLY A 162 1.14 -1.30 -19.43
CA GLY A 162 1.97 -0.33 -20.14
C GLY A 162 2.96 -1.05 -21.05
N ARG A 163 3.07 -0.60 -22.32
CA ARG A 163 3.77 -1.35 -23.37
C ARG A 163 5.21 -0.92 -23.60
N LYS A 164 5.63 0.23 -23.06
CA LYS A 164 7.00 0.70 -23.21
C LYS A 164 7.93 -0.09 -22.29
N PRO A 165 9.16 -0.41 -22.72
CA PRO A 165 10.10 -1.16 -21.88
C PRO A 165 10.49 -0.41 -20.61
N PHE A 166 10.46 0.92 -20.63
CA PHE A 166 10.64 1.82 -19.50
C PHE A 166 9.99 3.17 -19.80
N ALA A 167 9.58 3.89 -18.77
CA ALA A 167 9.03 5.24 -18.87
C ALA A 167 9.21 6.01 -17.56
N ILE A 168 9.20 7.33 -17.67
CA ILE A 168 8.91 8.25 -16.56
C ILE A 168 7.74 9.12 -17.03
N ASP A 169 6.65 9.05 -16.31
CA ASP A 169 5.44 9.82 -16.57
C ASP A 169 5.29 10.90 -15.49
N ARG A 170 4.89 12.11 -15.89
CA ARG A 170 4.59 13.21 -14.98
C ARG A 170 3.08 13.37 -14.86
N VAL A 171 2.62 13.58 -13.64
CA VAL A 171 1.22 13.86 -13.30
C VAL A 171 1.13 15.24 -12.67
N ASP A 172 0.27 16.06 -13.22
CA ASP A 172 -0.01 17.42 -12.73
C ASP A 172 -1.47 17.48 -12.24
N TRP A 173 -1.68 18.13 -11.11
CA TRP A 173 -3.02 18.44 -10.63
C TRP A 173 -3.72 19.45 -11.53
N THR A 174 -4.95 19.17 -11.98
CA THR A 174 -5.71 20.00 -12.91
C THR A 174 -6.73 20.93 -12.27
N GLY A 175 -6.79 20.94 -10.94
CA GLY A 175 -7.77 21.72 -10.18
C GLY A 175 -9.16 21.07 -10.05
N LYS A 176 -9.38 19.87 -10.60
CA LYS A 176 -10.65 19.15 -10.44
C LYS A 176 -10.66 18.40 -9.12
N VAL A 177 -11.56 18.78 -8.23
CA VAL A 177 -11.76 18.06 -6.97
C VAL A 177 -12.51 16.77 -7.27
N PRO A 178 -11.95 15.58 -6.91
CA PRO A 178 -12.68 14.33 -7.02
C PRO A 178 -13.96 14.36 -6.17
N PHE A 179 -15.00 13.65 -6.60
CA PHE A 179 -16.14 13.42 -5.73
C PHE A 179 -15.69 12.54 -4.55
N GLU A 180 -15.81 13.06 -3.36
CA GLU A 180 -15.48 12.37 -2.12
C GLU A 180 -16.59 12.52 -1.09
N ILE A 181 -16.74 11.49 -0.27
CA ILE A 181 -17.56 11.59 0.93
C ILE A 181 -16.65 12.19 2.02
N HIS A 182 -16.92 13.44 2.38
CA HIS A 182 -16.13 14.15 3.40
C HIS A 182 -16.65 13.90 4.81
N GLU A 183 -17.96 13.64 4.92
CA GLU A 183 -18.62 13.37 6.19
C GLU A 183 -19.83 12.47 5.97
N MET A 184 -20.12 11.62 6.94
CA MET A 184 -21.31 10.79 6.96
C MET A 184 -21.93 10.87 8.35
N ARG A 185 -23.18 11.37 8.41
CA ARG A 185 -23.94 11.50 9.66
C ARG A 185 -25.09 10.52 9.67
N ALA A 186 -25.23 9.77 10.75
CA ALA A 186 -26.40 8.94 10.96
C ALA A 186 -27.64 9.80 11.24
N LYS A 187 -28.73 9.51 10.56
CA LYS A 187 -30.06 10.08 10.80
C LYS A 187 -31.06 8.96 11.13
N PRO A 188 -32.22 9.28 11.72
CA PRO A 188 -33.24 8.27 12.04
C PRO A 188 -33.72 7.48 10.82
N ASP A 189 -33.63 8.05 9.63
CA ASP A 189 -34.08 7.49 8.35
C ASP A 189 -32.96 7.12 7.38
N GLY A 190 -31.68 7.13 7.84
CA GLY A 190 -30.54 6.78 7.02
C GLY A 190 -29.27 7.54 7.35
N PHE A 191 -28.52 7.90 6.30
CA PHE A 191 -27.26 8.68 6.40
C PHE A 191 -27.34 9.92 5.49
N GLU A 192 -26.68 10.98 5.92
CA GLU A 192 -26.44 12.21 5.15
C GLU A 192 -24.98 12.34 4.82
#